data_1440e30bd465faa8aa62b370b559b487
#
_entry.id   1440e30bd465faa8aa62b370b559b487
#
_cell.length_a   1.000
_cell.length_b   1.000
_cell.length_c   1.000
_cell.angle_alpha   90.00
_cell.angle_beta   90.00
_cell.angle_gamma   90.00
#
_symmetry.space_group_name_H-M   'P 1'
#
loop_
_entity.id
_entity.type
_entity.pdbx_description
1 polymer ?
#
loop_
_entity_poly.entity_id
_entity_poly.type
_entity_poly.pdbx_seq_one_letter_code
_entity_poly.pdbx_strand_id
1 'polypeptide(L)'
;MPSKLTPEILARIDKLELDARQVVEGYLSGRHRSPRFGFAVEFAQHREYAPGDDIRHIDWKVYARTERYHLKQYEQETNLVGWLVIDASESMKVGTVRGPDGSTSTKYDVACTLVAALAYLMVQQADSIGFQMYAGNLKLGLKPMGGPSRVREVVRALVEGPYREAANTGQALRDMAGILGRRGIVFLFSDLLDNAAELIEGLRILKSQRHEIVVFQVLDAAEVDFPFRQPTLFQGLEDLPEISTDPLTVRDSYLKAFAAHQTEIEGICLSMQIDVVRVRTDDDIGLTLAMYLQKRLRK
;
A
#
# COMPACT_ATOMS: atom_id res chain seq x y z
N MET A 1 18.33 17.19 -10.63
CA MET A 1 18.85 16.66 -11.92
C MET A 1 18.22 15.30 -12.10
N PRO A 2 17.70 14.91 -13.28
CA PRO A 2 17.20 13.55 -13.46
C PRO A 2 18.37 12.59 -13.25
N SER A 3 18.20 11.63 -12.32
CA SER A 3 19.18 10.58 -12.07
C SER A 3 19.44 9.84 -13.39
N LYS A 4 20.69 9.71 -13.77
CA LYS A 4 21.07 8.92 -14.96
C LYS A 4 20.67 7.46 -14.65
N LEU A 5 19.76 6.89 -15.44
CA LEU A 5 19.37 5.50 -15.34
C LEU A 5 20.62 4.64 -15.61
N THR A 6 21.22 4.12 -14.54
CA THR A 6 22.33 3.16 -14.64
C THR A 6 21.77 1.76 -14.95
N PRO A 7 22.59 0.84 -15.51
CA PRO A 7 22.16 -0.54 -15.73
C PRO A 7 21.64 -1.22 -14.45
N GLU A 8 22.22 -0.91 -13.30
CA GLU A 8 21.80 -1.46 -12.00
C GLU A 8 20.41 -0.94 -11.59
N ILE A 9 20.12 0.35 -11.80
CA ILE A 9 18.81 0.93 -11.56
C ILE A 9 17.76 0.29 -12.49
N LEU A 10 18.08 0.09 -13.77
CA LEU A 10 17.19 -0.56 -14.72
C LEU A 10 16.88 -2.01 -14.31
N ALA A 11 17.91 -2.78 -13.92
CA ALA A 11 17.74 -4.15 -13.46
C ALA A 11 16.86 -4.22 -12.19
N ARG A 12 16.99 -3.25 -11.27
CA ARG A 12 16.17 -3.17 -10.06
C ARG A 12 14.71 -2.83 -10.39
N ILE A 13 14.47 -1.94 -11.35
CA ILE A 13 13.13 -1.63 -11.86
C ILE A 13 12.49 -2.88 -12.47
N ASP A 14 13.19 -3.57 -13.38
CA ASP A 14 12.68 -4.73 -14.07
C ASP A 14 12.39 -5.88 -13.09
N LYS A 15 13.27 -6.10 -12.10
CA LYS A 15 13.04 -7.09 -11.02
C LYS A 15 11.78 -6.76 -10.24
N LEU A 16 11.60 -5.52 -9.79
CA LEU A 16 10.45 -5.13 -8.99
C LEU A 16 9.13 -5.21 -9.80
N GLU A 17 9.13 -4.85 -11.08
CA GLU A 17 7.97 -5.05 -11.96
C GLU A 17 7.62 -6.54 -12.11
N LEU A 18 8.62 -7.40 -12.22
CA LEU A 18 8.44 -8.85 -12.35
C LEU A 18 7.87 -9.45 -11.04
N ASP A 19 8.46 -9.11 -9.90
CA ASP A 19 8.02 -9.58 -8.58
C ASP A 19 6.57 -9.17 -8.32
N ALA A 20 6.22 -7.90 -8.58
CA ALA A 20 4.86 -7.39 -8.45
C ALA A 20 3.86 -8.13 -9.34
N ARG A 21 4.24 -8.42 -10.58
CA ARG A 21 3.41 -9.18 -11.51
C ARG A 21 3.20 -10.61 -11.03
N GLN A 22 4.24 -11.30 -10.56
CA GLN A 22 4.14 -12.66 -10.04
C GLN A 22 3.21 -12.74 -8.83
N VAL A 23 3.30 -11.79 -7.90
CA VAL A 23 2.41 -11.69 -6.74
C VAL A 23 0.94 -11.58 -7.18
N VAL A 24 0.67 -10.73 -8.16
CA VAL A 24 -0.70 -10.52 -8.65
C VAL A 24 -1.22 -11.68 -9.48
N GLU A 25 -0.41 -12.25 -10.37
CA GLU A 25 -0.79 -13.40 -11.20
C GLU A 25 -1.04 -14.63 -10.33
N GLY A 26 -0.24 -14.85 -9.29
CA GLY A 26 -0.47 -15.89 -8.28
C GLY A 26 -1.83 -15.74 -7.59
N TYR A 27 -2.22 -14.51 -7.25
CA TYR A 27 -3.53 -14.21 -6.70
C TYR A 27 -4.67 -14.42 -7.70
N LEU A 28 -4.53 -13.92 -8.94
CA LEU A 28 -5.56 -14.00 -9.97
C LEU A 28 -5.77 -15.42 -10.49
N SER A 29 -4.71 -16.24 -10.59
CA SER A 29 -4.82 -17.64 -11.04
C SER A 29 -5.62 -18.54 -10.09
N GLY A 30 -5.70 -18.18 -8.81
CA GLY A 30 -6.54 -18.83 -7.82
C GLY A 30 -8.01 -18.38 -7.80
N ARG A 31 -8.42 -17.38 -8.62
CA ARG A 31 -9.77 -16.80 -8.58
C ARG A 31 -10.27 -16.37 -9.94
N HIS A 32 -11.47 -16.85 -10.30
CA HIS A 32 -12.19 -16.48 -11.53
C HIS A 32 -12.90 -15.09 -11.50
N ARG A 33 -12.72 -14.26 -10.46
CA ARG A 33 -13.34 -12.91 -10.37
C ARG A 33 -12.40 -11.92 -9.70
N SER A 34 -12.09 -10.85 -10.43
CA SER A 34 -11.36 -9.68 -9.91
C SER A 34 -12.22 -8.92 -8.89
N PRO A 35 -11.68 -8.55 -7.71
CA PRO A 35 -12.38 -7.63 -6.79
C PRO A 35 -12.43 -6.23 -7.41
N ARG A 36 -13.62 -5.65 -7.49
CA ARG A 36 -13.84 -4.30 -8.02
C ARG A 36 -13.76 -3.28 -6.87
N PHE A 37 -12.96 -2.25 -7.03
CA PHE A 37 -12.88 -1.10 -6.13
C PHE A 37 -13.56 0.10 -6.80
N GLY A 38 -14.68 0.60 -6.31
CA GLY A 38 -15.24 1.89 -6.71
C GLY A 38 -16.52 1.89 -7.58
N PHE A 39 -17.07 3.08 -7.85
CA PHE A 39 -18.37 3.29 -8.49
C PHE A 39 -18.28 4.35 -9.59
N ALA A 40 -18.18 3.96 -10.83
CA ALA A 40 -18.61 4.75 -11.97
C ALA A 40 -19.46 3.89 -12.90
N VAL A 41 -20.45 4.47 -13.55
CA VAL A 41 -21.42 3.75 -14.36
C VAL A 41 -21.25 4.19 -15.81
N GLU A 42 -20.56 3.39 -16.62
CA GLU A 42 -20.55 3.58 -18.08
C GLU A 42 -21.48 2.61 -18.79
N PHE A 43 -22.02 3.05 -19.93
CA PHE A 43 -22.85 2.21 -20.77
C PHE A 43 -22.01 1.08 -21.39
N ALA A 44 -22.31 -0.17 -21.04
CA ALA A 44 -21.58 -1.34 -21.55
C ALA A 44 -22.23 -1.93 -22.78
N GLN A 45 -23.51 -2.30 -22.69
CA GLN A 45 -24.23 -2.96 -23.76
C GLN A 45 -25.74 -2.89 -23.56
N HIS A 46 -26.49 -3.25 -24.60
CA HIS A 46 -27.92 -3.51 -24.49
C HIS A 46 -28.16 -5.00 -24.22
N ARG A 47 -29.01 -5.30 -23.24
CA ARG A 47 -29.57 -6.64 -23.02
C ARG A 47 -31.07 -6.62 -23.31
N GLU A 48 -31.60 -7.66 -23.89
CA GLU A 48 -33.04 -7.79 -24.00
C GLU A 48 -33.72 -7.82 -22.65
N TYR A 49 -34.85 -7.14 -22.52
CA TYR A 49 -35.67 -7.10 -21.33
C TYR A 49 -36.26 -8.48 -21.04
N ALA A 50 -36.17 -8.92 -19.78
CA ALA A 50 -36.86 -10.11 -19.28
C ALA A 50 -37.91 -9.70 -18.24
N PRO A 51 -39.06 -10.38 -18.15
CA PRO A 51 -40.07 -10.10 -17.13
C PRO A 51 -39.44 -10.18 -15.71
N GLY A 52 -39.60 -9.08 -14.94
CA GLY A 52 -38.99 -8.91 -13.63
C GLY A 52 -37.83 -7.91 -13.59
N ASP A 53 -37.36 -7.46 -14.71
CA ASP A 53 -36.35 -6.39 -14.80
C ASP A 53 -36.94 -5.01 -14.49
N ASP A 54 -36.10 -4.10 -13.95
CA ASP A 54 -36.51 -2.73 -13.64
C ASP A 54 -36.72 -1.90 -14.93
N ILE A 55 -37.97 -1.52 -15.21
CA ILE A 55 -38.36 -0.75 -16.38
C ILE A 55 -37.71 0.62 -16.52
N ARG A 56 -37.17 1.18 -15.42
CA ARG A 56 -36.45 2.47 -15.43
C ARG A 56 -35.19 2.45 -16.26
N HIS A 57 -34.62 1.27 -16.51
CA HIS A 57 -33.39 1.07 -17.29
C HIS A 57 -33.66 0.74 -18.77
N ILE A 58 -34.93 0.78 -19.22
CA ILE A 58 -35.25 0.58 -20.64
C ILE A 58 -34.68 1.71 -21.47
N ASP A 59 -34.00 1.36 -22.58
CA ASP A 59 -33.59 2.33 -23.60
C ASP A 59 -34.71 2.63 -24.58
N TRP A 60 -35.47 3.69 -24.30
CA TRP A 60 -36.56 4.12 -25.14
C TRP A 60 -36.14 4.57 -26.55
N LYS A 61 -34.87 4.97 -26.76
CA LYS A 61 -34.34 5.32 -28.08
C LYS A 61 -34.11 4.08 -28.95
N VAL A 62 -33.67 2.98 -28.34
CA VAL A 62 -33.53 1.69 -29.04
C VAL A 62 -34.88 1.11 -29.31
N TYR A 63 -35.81 1.14 -28.36
CA TYR A 63 -37.18 0.70 -28.55
C TYR A 63 -37.85 1.40 -29.74
N ALA A 64 -37.75 2.72 -29.85
CA ALA A 64 -38.32 3.50 -30.94
C ALA A 64 -37.79 3.14 -32.36
N ARG A 65 -36.64 2.47 -32.42
CA ARG A 65 -36.01 2.03 -33.68
C ARG A 65 -36.21 0.56 -34.00
N THR A 66 -36.31 -0.27 -32.98
CA THR A 66 -36.28 -1.74 -33.15
C THR A 66 -37.55 -2.42 -32.69
N GLU A 67 -38.46 -1.69 -32.02
CA GLU A 67 -39.68 -2.19 -31.38
C GLU A 67 -39.43 -3.31 -30.35
N ARG A 68 -38.18 -3.45 -29.91
CA ARG A 68 -37.75 -4.42 -28.88
C ARG A 68 -37.30 -3.71 -27.62
N TYR A 69 -37.72 -4.23 -26.48
CA TYR A 69 -37.29 -3.71 -25.19
C TYR A 69 -35.86 -4.15 -24.87
N HIS A 70 -34.98 -3.18 -24.75
CA HIS A 70 -33.61 -3.39 -24.33
C HIS A 70 -33.32 -2.58 -23.04
N LEU A 71 -32.64 -3.19 -22.11
CA LEU A 71 -32.12 -2.53 -20.94
C LEU A 71 -30.72 -2.01 -21.23
N LYS A 72 -30.46 -0.79 -20.78
CA LYS A 72 -29.08 -0.28 -20.68
C LYS A 72 -28.36 -1.03 -19.58
N GLN A 73 -27.44 -1.88 -19.94
CA GLN A 73 -26.48 -2.40 -18.99
C GLN A 73 -25.33 -1.41 -18.90
N TYR A 74 -25.03 -1.01 -17.69
CA TYR A 74 -23.92 -0.13 -17.38
C TYR A 74 -22.82 -0.97 -16.78
N GLU A 75 -21.60 -0.87 -17.30
CA GLU A 75 -20.41 -1.29 -16.55
C GLU A 75 -20.09 -0.20 -15.55
N GLN A 76 -19.86 -0.61 -14.31
CA GLN A 76 -19.33 0.30 -13.31
C GLN A 76 -17.83 0.47 -13.59
N GLU A 77 -17.44 1.50 -14.34
CA GLU A 77 -16.07 1.96 -14.31
C GLU A 77 -15.79 2.65 -12.99
N THR A 78 -14.86 2.11 -12.27
CA THR A 78 -14.43 2.66 -11.01
C THR A 78 -13.37 3.70 -11.29
N ASN A 79 -13.72 4.98 -11.32
CA ASN A 79 -12.75 6.08 -11.26
C ASN A 79 -12.26 6.29 -9.82
N LEU A 80 -11.91 5.20 -9.15
CA LEU A 80 -11.35 5.27 -7.82
C LEU A 80 -9.95 5.87 -7.89
N VAL A 81 -9.66 6.79 -6.98
CA VAL A 81 -8.30 7.28 -6.76
C VAL A 81 -7.71 6.55 -5.58
N GLY A 82 -6.66 5.75 -5.82
CA GLY A 82 -5.85 5.17 -4.77
C GLY A 82 -4.53 5.91 -4.63
N TRP A 83 -4.21 6.32 -3.43
CA TRP A 83 -2.94 6.92 -3.10
C TRP A 83 -2.05 5.89 -2.43
N LEU A 84 -0.90 5.61 -3.02
CA LEU A 84 0.13 4.75 -2.48
C LEU A 84 1.16 5.63 -1.78
N VAL A 85 1.17 5.60 -0.45
CA VAL A 85 2.03 6.45 0.41
C VAL A 85 3.04 5.56 1.10
N ILE A 86 4.32 5.73 0.79
CA ILE A 86 5.38 4.87 1.31
C ILE A 86 6.37 5.65 2.18
N ASP A 87 6.64 5.09 3.33
CA ASP A 87 7.74 5.48 4.20
C ASP A 87 9.07 5.03 3.57
N ALA A 88 9.94 5.99 3.35
CA ALA A 88 11.27 5.78 2.81
C ALA A 88 12.35 6.31 3.78
N SER A 89 12.05 6.31 5.08
CA SER A 89 12.98 6.69 6.14
C SER A 89 14.12 5.68 6.33
N GLU A 90 15.06 6.02 7.15
CA GLU A 90 16.21 5.16 7.42
C GLU A 90 15.81 3.87 8.17
N SER A 91 14.80 3.93 9.04
CA SER A 91 14.27 2.76 9.74
C SER A 91 13.80 1.67 8.81
N MET A 92 13.26 2.03 7.64
CA MET A 92 12.82 1.09 6.61
C MET A 92 13.95 0.29 5.94
N LYS A 93 15.23 0.65 6.16
CA LYS A 93 16.40 -0.11 5.67
C LYS A 93 16.66 -1.37 6.48
N VAL A 94 16.03 -1.53 7.64
CA VAL A 94 16.22 -2.74 8.45
C VAL A 94 15.73 -3.96 7.68
N GLY A 95 16.57 -5.00 7.71
CA GLY A 95 16.26 -6.29 7.12
C GLY A 95 17.21 -7.34 7.67
N THR A 96 16.67 -8.41 8.22
CA THR A 96 17.43 -9.54 8.78
C THR A 96 17.18 -10.85 8.05
N VAL A 97 16.13 -10.91 7.23
CA VAL A 97 15.75 -12.12 6.49
C VAL A 97 16.59 -12.24 5.23
N ARG A 98 17.30 -13.36 5.10
CA ARG A 98 18.10 -13.68 3.91
C ARG A 98 17.29 -14.50 2.92
N GLY A 99 17.23 -14.01 1.69
CA GLY A 99 16.67 -14.76 0.58
C GLY A 99 17.54 -15.94 0.13
N PRO A 100 17.01 -16.84 -0.71
CA PRO A 100 17.75 -17.98 -1.25
C PRO A 100 18.99 -17.60 -2.06
N ASP A 101 19.01 -16.38 -2.60
CA ASP A 101 20.12 -15.80 -3.37
C ASP A 101 21.18 -15.13 -2.48
N GLY A 102 21.01 -15.19 -1.16
CA GLY A 102 21.89 -14.57 -0.16
C GLY A 102 21.67 -13.05 0.01
N SER A 103 20.75 -12.44 -0.74
CA SER A 103 20.34 -11.04 -0.54
C SER A 103 19.53 -10.89 0.76
N THR A 104 19.64 -9.73 1.40
CA THR A 104 18.81 -9.41 2.56
C THR A 104 17.63 -8.58 2.11
N SER A 105 16.42 -9.05 2.42
CA SER A 105 15.19 -8.30 2.17
C SER A 105 14.97 -7.30 3.30
N THR A 106 14.85 -6.03 2.98
CA THR A 106 14.57 -4.95 3.94
C THR A 106 13.06 -4.71 4.06
N LYS A 107 12.63 -4.01 5.12
CA LYS A 107 11.24 -3.51 5.22
C LYS A 107 10.86 -2.69 3.99
N TYR A 108 11.79 -1.87 3.49
CA TYR A 108 11.57 -1.07 2.30
C TYR A 108 11.36 -1.92 1.04
N ASP A 109 12.13 -2.99 0.83
CA ASP A 109 11.98 -3.88 -0.33
C ASP A 109 10.61 -4.57 -0.31
N VAL A 110 10.16 -5.03 0.86
CA VAL A 110 8.82 -5.62 1.05
C VAL A 110 7.73 -4.58 0.76
N ALA A 111 7.86 -3.37 1.29
CA ALA A 111 6.92 -2.28 1.02
C ALA A 111 6.88 -1.91 -0.47
N CYS A 112 8.03 -1.83 -1.15
CA CYS A 112 8.12 -1.58 -2.59
C CYS A 112 7.37 -2.65 -3.40
N THR A 113 7.52 -3.92 -3.04
CA THR A 113 6.83 -5.03 -3.74
C THR A 113 5.32 -4.93 -3.55
N LEU A 114 4.85 -4.62 -2.34
CA LEU A 114 3.42 -4.40 -2.05
C LEU A 114 2.85 -3.21 -2.81
N VAL A 115 3.56 -2.07 -2.81
CA VAL A 115 3.17 -0.86 -3.55
C VAL A 115 3.07 -1.14 -5.04
N ALA A 116 4.07 -1.81 -5.62
CA ALA A 116 4.09 -2.14 -7.05
C ALA A 116 2.97 -3.14 -7.41
N ALA A 117 2.71 -4.15 -6.56
CA ALA A 117 1.63 -5.10 -6.75
C ALA A 117 0.24 -4.45 -6.69
N LEU A 118 0.02 -3.56 -5.71
CA LEU A 118 -1.24 -2.80 -5.62
C LEU A 118 -1.41 -1.83 -6.79
N ALA A 119 -0.33 -1.15 -7.21
CA ALA A 119 -0.36 -0.31 -8.41
C ALA A 119 -0.77 -1.11 -9.65
N TYR A 120 -0.19 -2.29 -9.83
CA TYR A 120 -0.53 -3.17 -10.94
C TYR A 120 -2.01 -3.59 -10.89
N LEU A 121 -2.51 -4.03 -9.72
CA LEU A 121 -3.92 -4.41 -9.53
C LEU A 121 -4.89 -3.26 -9.84
N MET A 122 -4.60 -2.06 -9.35
CA MET A 122 -5.46 -0.89 -9.56
C MET A 122 -5.52 -0.50 -11.02
N VAL A 123 -4.38 -0.52 -11.73
CA VAL A 123 -4.36 -0.24 -13.18
C VAL A 123 -5.15 -1.29 -13.97
N GLN A 124 -5.09 -2.56 -13.58
CA GLN A 124 -5.90 -3.62 -14.20
C GLN A 124 -7.41 -3.40 -14.01
N GLN A 125 -7.80 -2.62 -13.01
CA GLN A 125 -9.19 -2.25 -12.71
C GLN A 125 -9.59 -0.89 -13.29
N ALA A 126 -8.76 -0.30 -14.13
CA ALA A 126 -8.92 1.04 -14.68
C ALA A 126 -8.97 2.18 -13.64
N ASP A 127 -8.45 1.93 -12.42
CA ASP A 127 -8.37 2.94 -11.36
C ASP A 127 -7.20 3.90 -11.57
N SER A 128 -7.29 5.08 -10.95
CA SER A 128 -6.23 6.09 -10.95
C SER A 128 -5.32 5.95 -9.74
N ILE A 129 -4.01 6.04 -9.95
CA ILE A 129 -3.00 5.91 -8.90
C ILE A 129 -2.29 7.24 -8.69
N GLY A 130 -2.38 7.78 -7.47
CA GLY A 130 -1.46 8.75 -6.92
C GLY A 130 -0.36 8.04 -6.14
N PHE A 131 0.82 8.62 -6.08
CA PHE A 131 1.94 8.06 -5.32
C PHE A 131 2.62 9.17 -4.54
N GLN A 132 3.06 8.87 -3.33
CA GLN A 132 3.84 9.78 -2.50
C GLN A 132 4.85 8.99 -1.66
N MET A 133 6.09 9.44 -1.71
CA MET A 133 7.16 8.97 -0.85
C MET A 133 7.48 10.04 0.20
N TYR A 134 7.75 9.63 1.42
CA TYR A 134 8.19 10.52 2.50
C TYR A 134 9.31 9.90 3.34
N ALA A 135 10.00 10.76 4.07
CA ALA A 135 10.89 10.44 5.17
C ALA A 135 10.65 11.51 6.25
N GLY A 136 11.58 12.40 6.56
CA GLY A 136 11.33 13.55 7.45
C GLY A 136 10.29 14.54 6.90
N ASN A 137 10.15 14.61 5.57
CA ASN A 137 9.16 15.40 4.84
C ASN A 137 8.72 14.66 3.56
N LEU A 138 7.76 15.24 2.82
CA LEU A 138 7.39 14.70 1.51
C LEU A 138 8.56 14.79 0.53
N LYS A 139 8.81 13.68 -0.17
CA LYS A 139 9.87 13.56 -1.17
C LYS A 139 9.25 13.57 -2.58
N LEU A 140 9.34 12.49 -3.29
CA LEU A 140 8.84 12.35 -4.64
C LEU A 140 7.35 11.98 -4.64
N GLY A 141 6.55 12.75 -5.39
CA GLY A 141 5.13 12.52 -5.56
C GLY A 141 4.69 12.48 -7.01
N LEU A 142 3.69 11.65 -7.30
CA LEU A 142 3.07 11.52 -8.61
C LEU A 142 1.56 11.76 -8.46
N LYS A 143 1.03 12.73 -9.22
CA LYS A 143 -0.42 13.03 -9.21
C LYS A 143 -1.23 11.85 -9.72
N PRO A 144 -2.49 11.66 -9.28
CA PRO A 144 -3.33 10.56 -9.74
C PRO A 144 -3.44 10.50 -11.27
N MET A 145 -3.16 9.32 -11.83
CA MET A 145 -3.29 9.02 -13.25
C MET A 145 -3.55 7.52 -13.43
N GLY A 146 -4.36 7.17 -14.40
CA GLY A 146 -4.59 5.77 -14.81
C GLY A 146 -3.63 5.31 -15.91
N GLY A 147 -3.76 4.05 -16.28
CA GLY A 147 -3.06 3.45 -17.41
C GLY A 147 -1.75 2.73 -17.08
N PRO A 148 -1.30 1.81 -17.95
CA PRO A 148 -0.17 0.90 -17.67
C PRO A 148 1.18 1.58 -17.43
N SER A 149 1.43 2.76 -18.06
CA SER A 149 2.66 3.53 -17.85
C SER A 149 2.83 3.98 -16.40
N ARG A 150 1.71 4.14 -15.67
CA ARG A 150 1.74 4.60 -14.28
C ARG A 150 2.44 3.63 -13.35
N VAL A 151 2.29 2.32 -13.55
CA VAL A 151 3.01 1.32 -12.74
C VAL A 151 4.52 1.52 -12.85
N ARG A 152 5.02 1.68 -14.07
CA ARG A 152 6.46 1.89 -14.31
C ARG A 152 6.97 3.20 -13.72
N GLU A 153 6.16 4.27 -13.73
CA GLU A 153 6.51 5.54 -13.07
C GLU A 153 6.62 5.36 -11.55
N VAL A 154 5.66 4.64 -10.93
CA VAL A 154 5.71 4.32 -9.49
C VAL A 154 6.96 3.48 -9.17
N VAL A 155 7.23 2.43 -9.93
CA VAL A 155 8.41 1.58 -9.70
C VAL A 155 9.71 2.37 -9.84
N ARG A 156 9.81 3.27 -10.81
CA ARG A 156 10.97 4.18 -10.93
C ARG A 156 11.12 5.09 -9.73
N ALA A 157 10.01 5.61 -9.22
CA ALA A 157 10.02 6.46 -8.02
C ALA A 157 10.50 5.67 -6.79
N LEU A 158 10.08 4.43 -6.62
CA LEU A 158 10.48 3.56 -5.51
C LEU A 158 12.00 3.32 -5.46
N VAL A 159 12.68 3.31 -6.60
CA VAL A 159 14.13 3.06 -6.66
C VAL A 159 14.96 4.24 -6.13
N GLU A 160 14.38 5.44 -6.01
CA GLU A 160 15.05 6.64 -5.45
C GLU A 160 15.26 6.53 -3.93
N GLY A 161 14.45 5.76 -3.20
CA GLY A 161 14.59 5.54 -1.76
C GLY A 161 15.39 4.27 -1.43
N PRO A 162 15.58 3.99 -0.14
CA PRO A 162 15.22 4.81 1.01
C PRO A 162 16.26 5.92 1.30
N TYR A 163 15.84 6.96 2.03
CA TYR A 163 16.65 8.11 2.42
C TYR A 163 17.35 7.89 3.77
N ARG A 164 18.33 8.76 4.09
CA ARG A 164 18.98 8.79 5.43
C ARG A 164 18.34 9.88 6.29
N GLU A 165 17.07 9.74 6.56
CA GLU A 165 16.29 10.67 7.35
C GLU A 165 15.34 9.89 8.23
N ALA A 166 15.04 10.43 9.42
CA ALA A 166 14.02 9.89 10.31
C ALA A 166 12.62 9.98 9.70
N ALA A 167 11.75 9.05 10.08
CA ALA A 167 10.33 9.14 9.74
C ALA A 167 9.67 10.32 10.46
N ASN A 168 8.71 10.96 9.83
CA ASN A 168 7.69 11.80 10.44
C ASN A 168 6.37 11.56 9.74
N THR A 169 5.78 10.40 10.03
CA THR A 169 4.54 9.95 9.39
C THR A 169 3.40 10.92 9.66
N GLY A 170 3.29 11.41 10.89
CA GLY A 170 2.24 12.37 11.26
C GLY A 170 2.32 13.65 10.41
N GLN A 171 3.49 14.24 10.24
CA GLN A 171 3.68 15.43 9.40
C GLN A 171 3.43 15.12 7.93
N ALA A 172 3.93 13.98 7.43
CA ALA A 172 3.69 13.58 6.05
C ALA A 172 2.20 13.44 5.73
N LEU A 173 1.41 12.86 6.64
CA LEU A 173 -0.05 12.75 6.47
C LEU A 173 -0.76 14.10 6.52
N ARG A 174 -0.30 15.04 7.36
CA ARG A 174 -0.81 16.44 7.38
C ARG A 174 -0.54 17.13 6.05
N ASP A 175 0.67 17.03 5.53
CA ASP A 175 1.07 17.65 4.26
C ASP A 175 0.30 17.01 3.09
N MET A 176 0.12 15.68 3.13
CA MET A 176 -0.70 14.94 2.17
C MET A 176 -2.14 15.44 2.11
N ALA A 177 -2.73 15.80 3.24
CA ALA A 177 -4.10 16.31 3.29
C ALA A 177 -4.29 17.57 2.42
N GLY A 178 -3.24 18.36 2.21
CA GLY A 178 -3.24 19.50 1.28
C GLY A 178 -3.12 19.11 -0.21
N ILE A 179 -2.65 17.91 -0.49
CA ILE A 179 -2.40 17.40 -1.85
C ILE A 179 -3.55 16.51 -2.33
N LEU A 180 -4.15 15.75 -1.42
CA LEU A 180 -5.25 14.85 -1.71
C LEU A 180 -6.46 15.64 -2.20
N GLY A 181 -6.95 15.31 -3.38
CA GLY A 181 -8.11 15.96 -3.96
C GLY A 181 -9.41 15.22 -3.61
N ARG A 182 -10.02 14.55 -4.60
CA ARG A 182 -11.28 13.82 -4.40
C ARG A 182 -11.12 12.67 -3.42
N ARG A 183 -12.24 12.31 -2.75
CA ARG A 183 -12.35 11.13 -1.90
C ARG A 183 -11.75 9.90 -2.62
N GLY A 184 -10.91 9.16 -1.93
CA GLY A 184 -10.24 7.97 -2.43
C GLY A 184 -9.75 7.07 -1.31
N ILE A 185 -8.91 6.12 -1.64
CA ILE A 185 -8.26 5.23 -0.68
C ILE A 185 -6.80 5.66 -0.54
N VAL A 186 -6.33 5.76 0.69
CA VAL A 186 -4.93 5.98 1.03
C VAL A 186 -4.36 4.69 1.60
N PHE A 187 -3.40 4.12 0.89
CA PHE A 187 -2.62 2.97 1.34
C PHE A 187 -1.30 3.50 1.91
N LEU A 188 -1.12 3.37 3.21
CA LEU A 188 0.07 3.78 3.93
C LEU A 188 0.96 2.56 4.20
N PHE A 189 2.22 2.62 3.79
CA PHE A 189 3.24 1.59 4.01
C PHE A 189 4.33 2.15 4.90
N SER A 190 4.42 1.71 6.14
CA SER A 190 5.40 2.18 7.14
C SER A 190 5.54 1.13 8.24
N ASP A 191 6.60 1.18 9.02
CA ASP A 191 6.73 0.40 10.25
C ASP A 191 5.95 1.01 11.42
N LEU A 192 5.59 2.30 11.30
CA LEU A 192 4.88 3.09 12.32
C LEU A 192 5.61 3.10 13.68
N LEU A 193 6.94 3.10 13.67
CA LEU A 193 7.76 3.16 14.88
C LEU A 193 8.08 4.60 15.33
N ASP A 194 7.44 5.59 14.73
CA ASP A 194 7.57 7.00 15.07
C ASP A 194 6.55 7.48 16.14
N ASN A 195 6.40 8.79 16.30
CA ASN A 195 5.57 9.38 17.34
C ASN A 195 4.08 9.07 17.17
N ALA A 196 3.51 8.26 18.07
CA ALA A 196 2.10 7.86 18.02
C ALA A 196 1.13 9.06 18.09
N ALA A 197 1.43 10.11 18.86
CA ALA A 197 0.54 11.27 18.98
C ALA A 197 0.44 12.06 17.68
N GLU A 198 1.56 12.25 16.98
CA GLU A 198 1.60 12.91 15.68
C GLU A 198 0.93 12.07 14.60
N LEU A 199 1.13 10.75 14.62
CA LEU A 199 0.47 9.81 13.74
C LEU A 199 -1.06 9.89 13.88
N ILE A 200 -1.58 9.91 15.12
CA ILE A 200 -3.02 10.05 15.41
C ILE A 200 -3.57 11.32 14.75
N GLU A 201 -2.87 12.43 14.91
CA GLU A 201 -3.32 13.71 14.35
C GLU A 201 -3.37 13.68 12.82
N GLY A 202 -2.32 13.18 12.19
CA GLY A 202 -2.26 13.03 10.73
C GLY A 202 -3.38 12.13 10.18
N LEU A 203 -3.63 10.98 10.82
CA LEU A 203 -4.70 10.06 10.44
C LEU A 203 -6.09 10.70 10.61
N ARG A 204 -6.33 11.46 11.70
CA ARG A 204 -7.59 12.18 11.91
C ARG A 204 -7.88 13.19 10.81
N ILE A 205 -6.87 13.94 10.37
CA ILE A 205 -7.01 14.92 9.29
C ILE A 205 -7.45 14.23 8.01
N LEU A 206 -6.78 13.15 7.59
CA LEU A 206 -7.16 12.39 6.40
C LEU A 206 -8.56 11.78 6.50
N LYS A 207 -8.93 11.24 7.66
CA LYS A 207 -10.30 10.72 7.89
C LYS A 207 -11.35 11.80 7.83
N SER A 208 -11.06 13.02 8.33
CA SER A 208 -12.00 14.15 8.26
C SER A 208 -12.32 14.55 6.81
N GLN A 209 -11.40 14.33 5.88
CA GLN A 209 -11.57 14.53 4.43
C GLN A 209 -12.31 13.36 3.75
N ARG A 210 -12.80 12.38 4.54
CA ARG A 210 -13.54 11.19 4.08
C ARG A 210 -12.73 10.24 3.21
N HIS A 211 -11.40 10.24 3.33
CA HIS A 211 -10.58 9.19 2.74
C HIS A 211 -10.75 7.88 3.51
N GLU A 212 -10.78 6.78 2.79
CA GLU A 212 -10.57 5.47 3.37
C GLU A 212 -9.07 5.28 3.55
N ILE A 213 -8.65 4.76 4.70
CA ILE A 213 -7.23 4.56 5.01
C ILE A 213 -7.01 3.08 5.26
N VAL A 214 -5.99 2.53 4.64
CA VAL A 214 -5.48 1.17 4.87
C VAL A 214 -4.00 1.28 5.20
N VAL A 215 -3.58 0.72 6.31
CA VAL A 215 -2.20 0.70 6.76
C VAL A 215 -1.61 -0.68 6.51
N PHE A 216 -0.53 -0.75 5.76
CA PHE A 216 0.37 -1.89 5.69
C PHE A 216 1.54 -1.62 6.63
N GLN A 217 1.46 -2.18 7.84
CA GLN A 217 2.53 -2.07 8.83
C GLN A 217 3.60 -3.12 8.52
N VAL A 218 4.76 -2.66 8.06
CA VAL A 218 5.86 -3.54 7.66
C VAL A 218 6.90 -3.60 8.76
N LEU A 219 7.11 -4.79 9.33
CA LEU A 219 8.01 -5.04 10.45
C LEU A 219 9.07 -6.06 10.06
N ASP A 220 10.29 -5.88 10.55
CA ASP A 220 11.31 -6.91 10.38
C ASP A 220 11.09 -8.07 11.36
N ALA A 221 11.35 -9.30 10.92
CA ALA A 221 11.19 -10.49 11.73
C ALA A 221 12.01 -10.40 13.04
N ALA A 222 13.22 -9.82 13.01
CA ALA A 222 14.04 -9.65 14.19
C ALA A 222 13.53 -8.54 15.12
N GLU A 223 12.82 -7.53 14.63
CA GLU A 223 12.15 -6.54 15.49
C GLU A 223 11.00 -7.19 16.29
N VAL A 224 10.26 -8.10 15.66
CA VAL A 224 9.14 -8.79 16.30
C VAL A 224 9.59 -9.86 17.27
N ASP A 225 10.57 -10.69 16.89
CA ASP A 225 10.95 -11.89 17.64
C ASP A 225 12.13 -11.67 18.58
N PHE A 226 12.94 -10.63 18.36
CA PHE A 226 14.19 -10.32 19.04
C PHE A 226 15.08 -11.57 19.26
N PRO A 227 15.57 -12.21 18.17
CA PRO A 227 16.21 -13.52 18.23
C PRO A 227 17.68 -13.49 18.71
N PHE A 228 18.19 -12.32 19.09
CA PHE A 228 19.57 -12.12 19.48
C PHE A 228 19.87 -12.81 20.81
N ARG A 229 20.98 -13.56 20.87
CA ARG A 229 21.39 -14.34 22.07
C ARG A 229 22.81 -14.09 22.51
N GLN A 230 23.60 -13.39 21.73
CA GLN A 230 25.01 -13.09 22.03
C GLN A 230 25.19 -11.58 22.17
N PRO A 231 26.19 -11.12 22.92
CA PRO A 231 26.51 -9.70 23.00
C PRO A 231 26.54 -9.08 21.59
N THR A 232 25.73 -8.06 21.39
CA THR A 232 25.47 -7.46 20.06
C THR A 232 25.70 -5.96 20.17
N LEU A 233 26.35 -5.42 19.15
CA LEU A 233 26.39 -3.98 18.90
C LEU A 233 25.18 -3.63 18.03
N PHE A 234 24.21 -2.95 18.62
CA PHE A 234 23.07 -2.38 17.87
C PHE A 234 23.50 -1.02 17.36
N GLN A 235 23.54 -0.91 16.04
CA GLN A 235 23.84 0.35 15.38
C GLN A 235 22.57 1.19 15.33
N GLY A 236 22.61 2.38 15.90
CA GLY A 236 21.52 3.33 15.84
C GLY A 236 21.30 3.81 14.41
N LEU A 237 20.05 3.92 14.02
CA LEU A 237 19.61 4.58 12.78
C LEU A 237 19.22 6.02 13.14
N GLU A 238 19.10 6.89 12.13
CA GLU A 238 18.56 8.24 12.31
C GLU A 238 19.38 9.07 13.33
N ASP A 239 20.71 8.98 13.23
CA ASP A 239 21.67 9.65 14.13
C ASP A 239 21.57 9.22 15.61
N LEU A 240 20.91 8.10 15.90
CA LEU A 240 20.92 7.51 17.25
C LEU A 240 22.27 6.85 17.56
N PRO A 241 22.70 6.87 18.83
CA PRO A 241 23.98 6.27 19.23
C PRO A 241 23.99 4.75 19.07
N GLU A 242 25.17 4.18 18.88
CA GLU A 242 25.37 2.74 18.96
C GLU A 242 25.23 2.27 20.41
N ILE A 243 24.55 1.13 20.58
CA ILE A 243 24.35 0.52 21.90
C ILE A 243 24.94 -0.89 21.88
N SER A 244 25.99 -1.08 22.68
CA SER A 244 26.51 -2.41 22.95
C SER A 244 25.87 -2.98 24.21
N THR A 245 25.16 -4.09 24.07
CA THR A 245 24.46 -4.70 25.20
C THR A 245 24.40 -6.22 25.07
N ASP A 246 24.16 -6.90 26.22
CA ASP A 246 23.73 -8.28 26.19
C ASP A 246 22.22 -8.35 25.89
N PRO A 247 21.82 -8.87 24.72
CA PRO A 247 20.41 -8.94 24.33
C PRO A 247 19.54 -9.68 25.34
N LEU A 248 20.07 -10.67 26.05
CA LEU A 248 19.29 -11.45 27.02
C LEU A 248 18.82 -10.58 28.21
N THR A 249 19.56 -9.53 28.55
CA THR A 249 19.18 -8.63 29.66
C THR A 249 18.10 -7.64 29.30
N VAL A 250 17.99 -7.26 28.00
CA VAL A 250 17.06 -6.24 27.54
C VAL A 250 15.85 -6.84 26.81
N ARG A 251 15.89 -8.12 26.46
CA ARG A 251 14.90 -8.81 25.63
C ARG A 251 13.47 -8.63 26.15
N ASP A 252 13.24 -8.95 27.41
CA ASP A 252 11.89 -8.93 27.99
C ASP A 252 11.33 -7.50 28.05
N SER A 253 12.17 -6.53 28.37
CA SER A 253 11.81 -5.11 28.39
C SER A 253 11.52 -4.59 27.00
N TYR A 254 12.33 -4.97 25.99
CA TYR A 254 12.13 -4.63 24.61
C TYR A 254 10.80 -5.19 24.09
N LEU A 255 10.58 -6.51 24.21
CA LEU A 255 9.36 -7.15 23.72
C LEU A 255 8.10 -6.58 24.38
N LYS A 256 8.17 -6.25 25.67
CA LYS A 256 7.08 -5.60 26.39
C LYS A 256 6.79 -4.20 25.83
N ALA A 257 7.82 -3.39 25.61
CA ALA A 257 7.67 -2.05 25.05
C ALA A 257 7.15 -2.11 23.61
N PHE A 258 7.69 -3.01 22.79
CA PHE A 258 7.24 -3.24 21.42
C PHE A 258 5.77 -3.67 21.36
N ALA A 259 5.36 -4.65 22.18
CA ALA A 259 3.97 -5.09 22.25
C ALA A 259 3.02 -3.98 22.72
N ALA A 260 3.44 -3.15 23.68
CA ALA A 260 2.66 -2.00 24.13
C ALA A 260 2.43 -0.99 23.01
N HIS A 261 3.49 -0.64 22.25
CA HIS A 261 3.40 0.24 21.10
C HIS A 261 2.48 -0.34 20.02
N GLN A 262 2.61 -1.64 19.69
CA GLN A 262 1.74 -2.32 18.74
C GLN A 262 0.25 -2.25 19.16
N THR A 263 -0.02 -2.46 20.45
CA THR A 263 -1.39 -2.38 21.00
C THR A 263 -1.95 -0.96 20.90
N GLU A 264 -1.13 0.05 21.15
CA GLU A 264 -1.49 1.45 21.01
C GLU A 264 -1.87 1.79 19.56
N ILE A 265 -1.03 1.44 18.59
CA ILE A 265 -1.29 1.64 17.16
C ILE A 265 -2.57 0.93 16.70
N GLU A 266 -2.77 -0.32 17.13
CA GLU A 266 -4.01 -1.07 16.82
C GLU A 266 -5.25 -0.37 17.40
N GLY A 267 -5.19 0.06 18.66
CA GLY A 267 -6.29 0.77 19.32
C GLY A 267 -6.66 2.07 18.59
N ILE A 268 -5.64 2.83 18.16
CA ILE A 268 -5.82 4.05 17.37
C ILE A 268 -6.52 3.74 16.04
N CYS A 269 -5.99 2.79 15.27
CA CYS A 269 -6.53 2.43 13.96
C CYS A 269 -7.95 1.89 14.07
N LEU A 270 -8.22 1.04 15.08
CA LEU A 270 -9.54 0.48 15.32
C LEU A 270 -10.56 1.59 15.65
N SER A 271 -10.20 2.54 16.53
CA SER A 271 -11.07 3.66 16.92
C SER A 271 -11.48 4.55 15.74
N MET A 272 -10.62 4.63 14.72
CA MET A 272 -10.84 5.42 13.50
C MET A 272 -11.39 4.58 12.34
N GLN A 273 -11.70 3.30 12.55
CA GLN A 273 -12.10 2.38 11.48
C GLN A 273 -11.09 2.34 10.33
N ILE A 274 -9.80 2.25 10.66
CA ILE A 274 -8.70 2.10 9.74
C ILE A 274 -8.31 0.62 9.71
N ASP A 275 -8.23 0.04 8.50
CA ASP A 275 -7.75 -1.33 8.35
C ASP A 275 -6.23 -1.37 8.49
N VAL A 276 -5.74 -2.25 9.35
CA VAL A 276 -4.31 -2.53 9.50
C VAL A 276 -4.02 -3.94 8.98
N VAL A 277 -3.03 -4.02 8.12
CA VAL A 277 -2.45 -5.26 7.60
C VAL A 277 -1.01 -5.31 8.08
N ARG A 278 -0.71 -6.21 9.01
CA ARG A 278 0.67 -6.46 9.44
C ARG A 278 1.37 -7.34 8.44
N VAL A 279 2.58 -6.98 8.11
CA VAL A 279 3.44 -7.68 7.16
C VAL A 279 4.81 -7.80 7.78
N ARG A 280 5.30 -9.03 7.90
CA ARG A 280 6.67 -9.30 8.33
C ARG A 280 7.57 -9.44 7.09
N THR A 281 8.85 -9.16 7.25
CA THR A 281 9.84 -9.32 6.17
C THR A 281 10.05 -10.77 5.74
N ASP A 282 9.63 -11.74 6.55
CA ASP A 282 9.65 -13.19 6.27
C ASP A 282 8.30 -13.75 5.78
N ASP A 283 7.25 -12.92 5.66
CA ASP A 283 5.94 -13.34 5.17
C ASP A 283 5.94 -13.55 3.64
N ASP A 284 5.03 -14.42 3.19
CA ASP A 284 4.68 -14.51 1.77
C ASP A 284 3.80 -13.29 1.38
N ILE A 285 4.39 -12.38 0.62
CA ILE A 285 3.74 -11.13 0.18
C ILE A 285 2.47 -11.43 -0.64
N GLY A 286 2.50 -12.47 -1.49
CA GLY A 286 1.36 -12.86 -2.32
C GLY A 286 0.19 -13.32 -1.46
N LEU A 287 0.45 -14.15 -0.46
CA LEU A 287 -0.57 -14.62 0.48
C LEU A 287 -1.13 -13.46 1.32
N THR A 288 -0.27 -12.59 1.83
CA THR A 288 -0.66 -11.42 2.62
C THR A 288 -1.59 -10.50 1.84
N LEU A 289 -1.23 -10.18 0.60
CA LEU A 289 -2.06 -9.37 -0.29
C LEU A 289 -3.38 -10.06 -0.61
N ALA A 290 -3.36 -11.38 -0.88
CA ALA A 290 -4.56 -12.17 -1.13
C ALA A 290 -5.54 -12.15 0.06
N MET A 291 -5.04 -12.31 1.28
CA MET A 291 -5.84 -12.25 2.51
C MET A 291 -6.48 -10.86 2.71
N TYR A 292 -5.72 -9.80 2.50
CA TYR A 292 -6.25 -8.43 2.54
C TYR A 292 -7.39 -8.23 1.54
N LEU A 293 -7.17 -8.59 0.28
CA LEU A 293 -8.17 -8.44 -0.79
C LEU A 293 -9.42 -9.29 -0.52
N GLN A 294 -9.27 -10.50 0.05
CA GLN A 294 -10.40 -11.32 0.47
C GLN A 294 -11.23 -10.68 1.59
N LYS A 295 -10.55 -10.13 2.60
CA LYS A 295 -11.22 -9.42 3.70
C LYS A 295 -12.03 -8.24 3.18
N ARG A 296 -11.47 -7.51 2.20
CA ARG A 296 -12.13 -6.36 1.60
C ARG A 296 -13.39 -6.72 0.80
N LEU A 297 -13.41 -7.88 0.13
CA LEU A 297 -14.59 -8.36 -0.60
C LEU A 297 -15.78 -8.75 0.29
N ARG A 298 -15.54 -8.96 1.58
CA ARG A 298 -16.59 -9.35 2.54
C ARG A 298 -17.22 -8.15 3.26
N LYS A 299 -16.64 -6.96 3.12
CA LYS A 299 -17.17 -5.68 3.61
C LYS A 299 -18.09 -5.01 2.57
#